data_b390236e6fb59437e9d94cee6ddd7dd4
#
_entry.id   b390236e6fb59437e9d94cee6ddd7dd4
#
_cell.length_a   1.000
_cell.length_b   1.000
_cell.length_c   1.000
_cell.angle_alpha   90.00
_cell.angle_beta   90.00
_cell.angle_gamma   90.00
#
_symmetry.space_group_name_H-M   'P 1'
#
loop_
_entity.id
_entity.type
_entity.pdbx_description
1 polymer ?
#
loop_
_entity_poly.entity_id
_entity_poly.type
_entity_poly.pdbx_seq_one_letter_code
_entity_poly.pdbx_strand_id
1 'polypeptide(L)'
;MTRPTFQKKYYPAVKETLYQTSLENGLTVTLLPKKDFNEVYGVVSVQVGSVDTRFTVDDKDLQQYPQGIAHFLEHKLFEREDSGDVMAAFTELGAESNAFTSFTNTSYLFSTSENVLECLDLLEELVTTFNMTEESVEREKDIIQQEREMYQDDPDSCLFFKTLANLYPESPLASDIVGSENSIDAICLEDLKENFKEFYRPVNSNIFLVGNFDFELLEDYFAKKSHPQEKKHEFKREQIPLHPVKTTESLRMDVASPKLAIGIRGNEDIGNRDQYRYHLLLKLLFTMMFGWTSQRFQKLYETGKLDASLSLEIEVDTRFHFVILTMDTKEPVALSHQFRKAIRNFMKDEDVTEDHLDIVKTEMYGEFLHSMDSLEYIATQYHPTDTGSTLFDLPKLLQEITLEDVLEAGHDLIDNSDMVDCTIFPI
;
A
#
# COMPACT_ATOMS: atom_id res chain seq x y z
N MET A 1 32.83 9.95 14.68
CA MET A 1 31.68 9.10 14.29
C MET A 1 32.10 8.37 13.04
N THR A 2 31.89 7.06 12.96
CA THR A 2 32.16 6.27 11.74
C THR A 2 31.03 6.51 10.75
N ARG A 3 31.39 6.78 9.48
CA ARG A 3 30.37 6.87 8.41
C ARG A 3 29.65 5.53 8.27
N PRO A 4 28.34 5.50 8.02
CA PRO A 4 27.63 4.27 7.74
C PRO A 4 28.15 3.63 6.47
N THR A 5 28.25 2.30 6.47
CA THR A 5 28.71 1.57 5.30
C THR A 5 27.50 1.15 4.47
N PHE A 6 27.35 1.75 3.29
CA PHE A 6 26.28 1.40 2.36
C PHE A 6 26.63 0.17 1.55
N GLN A 7 25.75 -0.83 1.58
CA GLN A 7 25.77 -1.95 0.64
C GLN A 7 25.25 -1.46 -0.72
N LYS A 8 25.91 -1.91 -1.81
CA LYS A 8 25.55 -1.52 -3.17
C LYS A 8 24.89 -2.70 -3.89
N LYS A 9 23.72 -2.48 -4.47
CA LYS A 9 23.04 -3.45 -5.35
C LYS A 9 22.81 -2.78 -6.70
N TYR A 10 23.47 -3.30 -7.74
CA TYR A 10 23.30 -2.82 -9.11
C TYR A 10 22.22 -3.61 -9.83
N TYR A 11 21.30 -2.91 -10.49
CA TYR A 11 20.20 -3.47 -11.27
C TYR A 11 20.42 -3.22 -12.76
N PRO A 12 20.95 -4.21 -13.52
CA PRO A 12 21.38 -4.01 -14.91
C PRO A 12 20.25 -3.59 -15.87
N ALA A 13 19.04 -4.09 -15.65
CA ALA A 13 17.89 -3.85 -16.53
C ALA A 13 17.50 -2.37 -16.59
N VAL A 14 17.64 -1.65 -15.49
CA VAL A 14 17.33 -0.21 -15.38
C VAL A 14 18.58 0.65 -15.24
N LYS A 15 19.78 0.04 -15.18
CA LYS A 15 21.09 0.69 -14.99
C LYS A 15 21.19 1.53 -13.72
N GLU A 16 20.45 1.13 -12.68
CA GLU A 16 20.41 1.83 -11.40
C GLU A 16 21.26 1.14 -10.35
N THR A 17 21.78 1.93 -9.40
CA THR A 17 22.51 1.43 -8.25
C THR A 17 21.82 1.89 -6.97
N LEU A 18 21.30 0.95 -6.22
CA LEU A 18 20.73 1.17 -4.92
C LEU A 18 21.81 1.07 -3.84
N TYR A 19 21.78 1.99 -2.89
CA TYR A 19 22.67 2.02 -1.74
C TYR A 19 21.84 1.87 -0.48
N GLN A 20 22.08 0.84 0.32
CA GLN A 20 21.31 0.58 1.53
C GLN A 20 22.23 0.39 2.74
N THR A 21 21.79 0.89 3.88
CA THR A 21 22.45 0.67 5.17
C THR A 21 21.41 0.60 6.28
N SER A 22 21.75 -0.09 7.37
CA SER A 22 21.01 0.01 8.64
C SER A 22 21.90 0.78 9.62
N LEU A 23 21.35 1.86 10.19
CA LEU A 23 22.05 2.67 11.19
C LEU A 23 22.11 1.94 12.54
N GLU A 24 22.94 2.42 13.46
CA GLU A 24 23.11 1.79 14.79
C GLU A 24 21.79 1.72 15.60
N ASN A 25 20.89 2.68 15.40
CA ASN A 25 19.56 2.73 16.02
C ASN A 25 18.52 1.81 15.33
N GLY A 26 18.91 1.11 14.26
CA GLY A 26 18.06 0.20 13.50
C GLY A 26 17.30 0.83 12.32
N LEU A 27 17.40 2.16 12.12
CA LEU A 27 16.78 2.82 10.96
C LEU A 27 17.42 2.30 9.68
N THR A 28 16.60 1.82 8.75
CA THR A 28 17.06 1.47 7.41
C THR A 28 17.05 2.70 6.52
N VAL A 29 18.18 2.95 5.85
CA VAL A 29 18.32 4.06 4.90
C VAL A 29 18.66 3.49 3.53
N THR A 30 17.87 3.87 2.52
CA THR A 30 18.06 3.48 1.13
C THR A 30 18.16 4.73 0.26
N LEU A 31 19.20 4.78 -0.59
CA LEU A 31 19.49 5.92 -1.46
C LEU A 31 19.56 5.44 -2.91
N LEU A 32 18.85 6.14 -3.80
CA LEU A 32 18.89 5.93 -5.25
C LEU A 32 19.23 7.25 -5.97
N PRO A 33 20.51 7.51 -6.25
CA PRO A 33 20.93 8.70 -6.98
C PRO A 33 20.46 8.65 -8.44
N LYS A 34 19.67 9.65 -8.87
CA LYS A 34 19.21 9.83 -10.27
C LYS A 34 19.59 11.23 -10.74
N LYS A 35 20.79 11.34 -11.34
CA LYS A 35 21.39 12.64 -11.72
C LYS A 35 20.69 13.35 -12.87
N ASP A 36 19.87 12.64 -13.64
CA ASP A 36 19.13 13.18 -14.77
C ASP A 36 17.84 13.92 -14.35
N PHE A 37 17.51 13.88 -13.06
CA PHE A 37 16.37 14.60 -12.47
C PHE A 37 16.84 15.90 -11.82
N ASN A 38 15.93 16.87 -11.71
CA ASN A 38 16.18 18.13 -11.00
C ASN A 38 15.62 18.14 -9.57
N GLU A 39 14.99 17.05 -9.17
CA GLU A 39 14.27 16.91 -7.89
C GLU A 39 14.83 15.75 -7.06
N VAL A 40 14.52 15.80 -5.79
CA VAL A 40 14.69 14.72 -4.82
C VAL A 40 13.35 14.43 -4.18
N TYR A 41 13.01 13.16 -4.13
CA TYR A 41 11.85 12.66 -3.43
C TYR A 41 12.31 11.86 -2.21
N GLY A 42 11.85 12.21 -1.03
CA GLY A 42 12.20 11.56 0.22
C GLY A 42 10.96 11.01 0.91
N VAL A 43 11.02 9.75 1.35
CA VAL A 43 9.93 9.08 2.08
C VAL A 43 10.48 8.46 3.35
N VAL A 44 9.81 8.69 4.47
CA VAL A 44 9.92 7.84 5.67
C VAL A 44 8.67 7.01 5.80
N SER A 45 8.83 5.69 5.90
CA SER A 45 7.72 4.76 6.10
C SER A 45 7.85 4.08 7.46
N VAL A 46 6.78 4.09 8.24
CA VAL A 46 6.66 3.40 9.52
C VAL A 46 5.78 2.17 9.33
N GLN A 47 6.23 1.01 9.82
CA GLN A 47 5.53 -0.26 9.66
C GLN A 47 4.34 -0.38 10.63
N VAL A 48 3.35 0.49 10.45
CA VAL A 48 2.05 0.49 11.11
C VAL A 48 1.00 1.00 10.15
N GLY A 49 -0.09 0.28 9.99
CA GLY A 49 -1.19 0.66 9.11
C GLY A 49 -2.55 0.41 9.76
N SER A 50 -3.62 0.54 8.97
CA SER A 50 -4.99 0.46 9.47
C SER A 50 -5.36 -0.90 10.08
N VAL A 51 -4.68 -1.99 9.71
CA VAL A 51 -4.93 -3.34 10.26
C VAL A 51 -4.17 -3.62 11.55
N ASP A 52 -3.23 -2.76 11.95
CA ASP A 52 -2.38 -2.96 13.13
C ASP A 52 -3.06 -2.45 14.42
N THR A 53 -4.29 -2.87 14.65
CA THR A 53 -5.08 -2.47 15.83
C THR A 53 -4.94 -3.43 17.01
N ARG A 54 -4.41 -4.66 16.79
CA ARG A 54 -4.24 -5.69 17.84
C ARG A 54 -2.89 -6.38 17.68
N PHE A 55 -2.05 -6.27 18.71
CA PHE A 55 -0.70 -6.84 18.71
C PHE A 55 -0.16 -7.00 20.13
N THR A 56 0.91 -7.78 20.29
CA THR A 56 1.73 -7.79 21.50
C THR A 56 3.14 -7.30 21.19
N VAL A 57 3.80 -6.72 22.19
CA VAL A 57 5.19 -6.26 22.09
C VAL A 57 6.01 -6.99 23.15
N ASP A 58 7.09 -7.68 22.74
CA ASP A 58 7.99 -8.43 23.64
C ASP A 58 7.24 -9.41 24.56
N ASP A 59 6.24 -10.15 24.03
CA ASP A 59 5.38 -11.08 24.79
C ASP A 59 4.65 -10.46 26.00
N LYS A 60 4.41 -9.15 25.98
CA LYS A 60 3.59 -8.46 26.99
C LYS A 60 2.09 -8.66 26.72
N ASP A 61 1.26 -8.00 27.53
CA ASP A 61 -0.19 -8.01 27.35
C ASP A 61 -0.62 -7.51 25.97
N LEU A 62 -1.71 -8.08 25.46
CA LEU A 62 -2.31 -7.69 24.19
C LEU A 62 -2.71 -6.21 24.23
N GLN A 63 -2.16 -5.44 23.30
CA GLN A 63 -2.58 -4.07 23.02
C GLN A 63 -3.75 -4.10 22.04
N GLN A 64 -4.72 -3.21 22.24
CA GLN A 64 -5.85 -3.06 21.35
C GLN A 64 -6.22 -1.58 21.24
N TYR A 65 -6.25 -1.07 20.02
CA TYR A 65 -6.57 0.32 19.73
C TYR A 65 -7.81 0.44 18.83
N PRO A 66 -8.53 1.58 18.87
CA PRO A 66 -9.62 1.85 17.93
C PRO A 66 -9.13 1.81 16.47
N GLN A 67 -10.00 1.40 15.55
CA GLN A 67 -9.71 1.48 14.11
C GLN A 67 -9.59 2.95 13.67
N GLY A 68 -8.71 3.20 12.69
CA GLY A 68 -8.41 4.56 12.23
C GLY A 68 -7.26 5.24 12.99
N ILE A 69 -6.71 4.62 14.07
CA ILE A 69 -5.65 5.25 14.88
C ILE A 69 -4.39 5.58 14.08
N ALA A 70 -3.98 4.74 13.12
CA ALA A 70 -2.81 4.99 12.28
C ALA A 70 -3.01 6.22 11.39
N HIS A 71 -4.16 6.33 10.75
CA HIS A 71 -4.56 7.49 9.94
C HIS A 71 -4.72 8.76 10.81
N PHE A 72 -5.29 8.63 12.00
CA PHE A 72 -5.38 9.75 12.94
C PHE A 72 -4.01 10.30 13.33
N LEU A 73 -3.04 9.39 13.60
CA LEU A 73 -1.65 9.79 13.86
C LEU A 73 -1.02 10.47 12.64
N GLU A 74 -1.30 9.99 11.43
CA GLU A 74 -0.81 10.60 10.20
C GLU A 74 -1.17 12.09 10.14
N HIS A 75 -2.45 12.44 10.35
CA HIS A 75 -2.92 13.82 10.39
C HIS A 75 -2.22 14.62 11.49
N LYS A 76 -2.17 14.06 12.68
CA LYS A 76 -1.75 14.80 13.88
C LYS A 76 -0.25 15.05 13.96
N LEU A 77 0.59 14.28 13.30
CA LEU A 77 2.05 14.48 13.37
C LEU A 77 2.53 15.74 12.62
N PHE A 78 1.71 16.34 11.77
CA PHE A 78 2.01 17.63 11.16
C PHE A 78 1.86 18.82 12.12
N GLU A 79 1.19 18.65 13.27
CA GLU A 79 0.98 19.74 14.25
C GLU A 79 2.22 20.00 15.09
N ARG A 80 2.56 21.29 15.31
CA ARG A 80 3.64 21.77 16.17
C ARG A 80 3.13 22.39 17.48
N GLU A 81 3.97 22.44 18.51
CA GLU A 81 3.63 23.02 19.82
C GLU A 81 3.16 24.48 19.76
N ASP A 82 3.69 25.26 18.85
CA ASP A 82 3.38 26.70 18.68
C ASP A 82 2.15 26.97 17.81
N SER A 83 1.30 25.99 17.63
CA SER A 83 0.16 26.00 16.68
C SER A 83 0.61 26.16 15.21
N GLY A 84 1.89 25.88 14.91
CA GLY A 84 2.42 25.79 13.56
C GLY A 84 2.10 24.45 12.90
N ASP A 85 2.45 24.37 11.62
CA ASP A 85 2.27 23.20 10.79
C ASP A 85 3.61 22.86 10.12
N VAL A 86 4.03 21.60 10.18
CA VAL A 86 5.25 21.12 9.52
C VAL A 86 5.13 21.26 7.99
N MET A 87 3.93 21.14 7.41
CA MET A 87 3.71 21.38 5.96
C MET A 87 4.08 22.81 5.56
N ALA A 88 3.75 23.80 6.42
CA ALA A 88 4.16 25.19 6.18
C ALA A 88 5.68 25.34 6.16
N ALA A 89 6.39 24.63 7.07
CA ALA A 89 7.85 24.64 7.08
C ALA A 89 8.48 24.02 5.84
N PHE A 90 7.91 22.93 5.29
CA PHE A 90 8.32 22.41 3.98
C PHE A 90 8.11 23.44 2.87
N THR A 91 6.97 24.10 2.86
CA THR A 91 6.66 25.15 1.87
C THR A 91 7.66 26.31 1.94
N GLU A 92 8.08 26.74 3.13
CA GLU A 92 9.11 27.77 3.32
C GLU A 92 10.48 27.36 2.74
N LEU A 93 10.78 26.06 2.69
CA LEU A 93 11.98 25.50 2.05
C LEU A 93 11.82 25.31 0.54
N GLY A 94 10.65 25.61 -0.04
CA GLY A 94 10.35 25.37 -1.44
C GLY A 94 10.07 23.89 -1.76
N ALA A 95 9.65 23.12 -0.76
CA ALA A 95 9.31 21.71 -0.87
C ALA A 95 7.79 21.51 -0.78
N GLU A 96 7.32 20.45 -1.42
CA GLU A 96 5.98 19.89 -1.22
C GLU A 96 6.08 18.72 -0.24
N SER A 97 5.07 18.55 0.61
CA SER A 97 4.99 17.42 1.54
C SER A 97 3.61 16.79 1.52
N ASN A 98 3.56 15.50 1.81
CA ASN A 98 2.33 14.72 1.88
C ASN A 98 2.52 13.54 2.83
N ALA A 99 1.42 12.84 3.16
CA ALA A 99 1.45 11.58 3.86
C ALA A 99 0.33 10.67 3.38
N PHE A 100 0.43 9.40 3.66
CA PHE A 100 -0.64 8.43 3.43
C PHE A 100 -0.52 7.23 4.38
N THR A 101 -1.67 6.68 4.75
CA THR A 101 -1.80 5.44 5.50
C THR A 101 -2.35 4.34 4.60
N SER A 102 -1.69 3.18 4.59
CA SER A 102 -2.17 1.96 3.94
C SER A 102 -2.67 0.94 4.97
N PHE A 103 -2.95 -0.27 4.52
CA PHE A 103 -3.30 -1.37 5.42
C PHE A 103 -2.16 -1.72 6.39
N THR A 104 -0.90 -1.59 5.96
CA THR A 104 0.27 -2.13 6.68
C THR A 104 1.35 -1.11 7.01
N ASN A 105 1.29 0.08 6.44
CA ASN A 105 2.29 1.14 6.69
C ASN A 105 1.68 2.53 6.63
N THR A 106 2.33 3.49 7.31
CA THR A 106 2.08 4.93 7.22
C THR A 106 3.36 5.59 6.71
N SER A 107 3.24 6.42 5.69
CA SER A 107 4.38 7.06 5.02
C SER A 107 4.23 8.56 4.99
N TYR A 108 5.33 9.28 5.27
CA TYR A 108 5.47 10.72 5.17
C TYR A 108 6.52 11.04 4.12
N LEU A 109 6.28 12.03 3.30
CA LEU A 109 7.10 12.27 2.14
C LEU A 109 7.28 13.76 1.83
N PHE A 110 8.35 14.06 1.11
CA PHE A 110 8.57 15.37 0.51
C PHE A 110 9.14 15.24 -0.91
N SER A 111 8.89 16.27 -1.73
CA SER A 111 9.63 16.53 -2.95
C SER A 111 10.25 17.92 -2.91
N THR A 112 11.48 18.04 -3.39
CA THR A 112 12.19 19.33 -3.43
C THR A 112 13.28 19.35 -4.49
N SER A 113 13.59 20.53 -5.02
CA SER A 113 14.77 20.75 -5.86
C SER A 113 16.00 21.28 -5.09
N GLU A 114 15.78 21.79 -3.87
CA GLU A 114 16.80 22.40 -3.02
C GLU A 114 16.53 22.03 -1.54
N ASN A 115 17.47 22.36 -0.63
CA ASN A 115 17.29 22.22 0.82
C ASN A 115 16.97 20.77 1.29
N VAL A 116 17.57 19.76 0.64
CA VAL A 116 17.28 18.34 0.91
C VAL A 116 17.56 17.95 2.35
N LEU A 117 18.62 18.48 2.99
CA LEU A 117 18.97 18.15 4.38
C LEU A 117 18.00 18.75 5.37
N GLU A 118 17.56 19.97 5.14
CA GLU A 118 16.56 20.66 5.93
C GLU A 118 15.19 19.97 5.80
N CYS A 119 14.84 19.50 4.62
CA CYS A 119 13.63 18.68 4.41
C CYS A 119 13.73 17.33 5.13
N LEU A 120 14.92 16.70 5.17
CA LEU A 120 15.13 15.49 5.97
C LEU A 120 15.01 15.74 7.47
N ASP A 121 15.47 16.90 7.98
CA ASP A 121 15.28 17.28 9.38
C ASP A 121 13.79 17.44 9.72
N LEU A 122 12.99 18.03 8.83
CA LEU A 122 11.53 18.12 9.00
C LEU A 122 10.85 16.74 8.93
N LEU A 123 11.29 15.87 8.02
CA LEU A 123 10.76 14.52 7.91
C LEU A 123 11.06 13.69 9.17
N GLU A 124 12.26 13.85 9.74
CA GLU A 124 12.62 13.25 11.04
C GLU A 124 11.76 13.83 12.17
N GLU A 125 11.51 15.16 12.20
CA GLU A 125 10.65 15.81 13.18
C GLU A 125 9.26 15.17 13.21
N LEU A 126 8.65 14.92 12.05
CA LEU A 126 7.32 14.28 11.92
C LEU A 126 7.25 12.92 12.64
N VAL A 127 8.28 12.09 12.51
CA VAL A 127 8.24 10.71 13.04
C VAL A 127 8.91 10.55 14.41
N THR A 128 9.45 11.61 14.99
CA THR A 128 10.13 11.57 16.30
C THR A 128 9.52 12.48 17.35
N THR A 129 8.63 13.41 16.96
CA THR A 129 8.09 14.41 17.86
C THR A 129 6.58 14.22 18.05
N PHE A 130 6.13 14.25 19.29
CA PHE A 130 4.72 14.09 19.66
C PHE A 130 4.22 15.35 20.38
N ASN A 131 3.47 16.19 19.68
CA ASN A 131 3.03 17.53 20.14
C ASN A 131 1.51 17.67 20.22
N MET A 132 0.80 16.61 20.56
CA MET A 132 -0.68 16.60 20.59
C MET A 132 -1.22 17.02 21.96
N THR A 133 -2.35 17.69 21.97
CA THR A 133 -3.13 18.03 23.16
C THR A 133 -4.53 17.41 23.07
N GLU A 134 -5.23 17.23 24.20
CA GLU A 134 -6.61 16.74 24.20
C GLU A 134 -7.51 17.61 23.32
N GLU A 135 -7.37 18.95 23.39
CA GLU A 135 -8.15 19.87 22.59
C GLU A 135 -7.89 19.71 21.09
N SER A 136 -6.62 19.50 20.70
CA SER A 136 -6.26 19.32 19.29
C SER A 136 -6.76 17.96 18.75
N VAL A 137 -6.76 16.92 19.57
CA VAL A 137 -7.33 15.61 19.23
C VAL A 137 -8.84 15.72 19.01
N GLU A 138 -9.57 16.40 19.90
CA GLU A 138 -11.02 16.55 19.74
C GLU A 138 -11.39 17.35 18.47
N ARG A 139 -10.62 18.38 18.11
CA ARG A 139 -10.85 19.11 16.84
C ARG A 139 -10.60 18.24 15.62
N GLU A 140 -9.60 17.38 15.66
CA GLU A 140 -9.26 16.50 14.54
C GLU A 140 -10.33 15.45 14.25
N LYS A 141 -11.02 14.99 15.28
CA LYS A 141 -12.16 14.06 15.10
C LYS A 141 -13.19 14.61 14.11
N ASP A 142 -13.55 15.88 14.24
CA ASP A 142 -14.51 16.51 13.32
C ASP A 142 -13.98 16.56 11.87
N ILE A 143 -12.69 16.79 11.68
CA ILE A 143 -12.03 16.82 10.35
C ILE A 143 -12.05 15.43 9.72
N ILE A 144 -11.62 14.42 10.46
CA ILE A 144 -11.57 13.03 9.99
C ILE A 144 -12.97 12.47 9.76
N GLN A 145 -13.98 12.86 10.56
CA GLN A 145 -15.37 12.49 10.30
C GLN A 145 -15.89 13.07 8.97
N GLN A 146 -15.55 14.34 8.64
CA GLN A 146 -15.91 14.93 7.35
C GLN A 146 -15.20 14.23 6.18
N GLU A 147 -13.94 13.87 6.34
CA GLU A 147 -13.21 13.10 5.34
C GLU A 147 -13.83 11.71 5.13
N ARG A 148 -14.20 11.02 6.21
CA ARG A 148 -14.90 9.75 6.14
C ARG A 148 -16.22 9.87 5.39
N GLU A 149 -17.00 10.92 5.63
CA GLU A 149 -18.25 11.19 4.90
C GLU A 149 -17.98 11.39 3.40
N MET A 150 -16.91 12.11 3.05
CA MET A 150 -16.49 12.31 1.66
C MET A 150 -16.20 10.97 0.96
N TYR A 151 -15.44 10.05 1.62
CA TYR A 151 -15.19 8.72 1.06
C TYR A 151 -16.45 7.85 0.97
N GLN A 152 -17.39 7.99 1.90
CA GLN A 152 -18.67 7.26 1.84
C GLN A 152 -19.59 7.76 0.73
N ASP A 153 -19.49 9.03 0.36
CA ASP A 153 -20.22 9.63 -0.76
C ASP A 153 -19.57 9.33 -2.12
N ASP A 154 -18.29 8.92 -2.14
CA ASP A 154 -17.63 8.48 -3.37
C ASP A 154 -18.01 7.03 -3.72
N PRO A 155 -18.66 6.80 -4.90
CA PRO A 155 -19.14 5.46 -5.25
C PRO A 155 -18.04 4.41 -5.41
N ASP A 156 -16.84 4.78 -5.88
CA ASP A 156 -15.76 3.83 -6.11
C ASP A 156 -15.12 3.40 -4.79
N SER A 157 -14.86 4.34 -3.88
CA SER A 157 -14.42 4.07 -2.50
C SER A 157 -15.43 3.23 -1.74
N CYS A 158 -16.72 3.62 -1.82
CA CYS A 158 -17.81 2.88 -1.18
C CYS A 158 -17.89 1.43 -1.71
N LEU A 159 -17.79 1.23 -3.02
CA LEU A 159 -17.81 -0.09 -3.65
C LEU A 159 -16.63 -0.96 -3.17
N PHE A 160 -15.42 -0.39 -3.13
CA PHE A 160 -14.20 -1.09 -2.71
C PHE A 160 -14.30 -1.54 -1.25
N PHE A 161 -14.54 -0.60 -0.32
CA PHE A 161 -14.57 -0.92 1.12
C PHE A 161 -15.76 -1.80 1.50
N LYS A 162 -16.91 -1.69 0.83
CA LYS A 162 -18.04 -2.62 1.02
C LYS A 162 -17.70 -4.03 0.54
N THR A 163 -16.99 -4.15 -0.57
CA THR A 163 -16.52 -5.45 -1.06
C THR A 163 -15.51 -6.06 -0.08
N LEU A 164 -14.59 -5.26 0.43
CA LEU A 164 -13.60 -5.71 1.41
C LEU A 164 -14.24 -6.12 2.74
N ALA A 165 -15.23 -5.35 3.23
CA ALA A 165 -16.01 -5.70 4.41
C ALA A 165 -16.79 -7.02 4.24
N ASN A 166 -17.27 -7.32 3.03
CA ASN A 166 -17.94 -8.57 2.73
C ASN A 166 -16.95 -9.75 2.66
N LEU A 167 -15.71 -9.51 2.22
CA LEU A 167 -14.63 -10.52 2.22
C LEU A 167 -14.10 -10.82 3.62
N TYR A 168 -13.94 -9.79 4.47
CA TYR A 168 -13.33 -9.88 5.80
C TYR A 168 -14.25 -9.33 6.90
N PRO A 169 -15.48 -9.86 7.06
CA PRO A 169 -16.40 -9.37 8.08
C PRO A 169 -15.80 -9.49 9.48
N GLU A 170 -16.14 -8.54 10.36
CA GLU A 170 -15.69 -8.50 11.76
C GLU A 170 -14.15 -8.47 11.94
N SER A 171 -13.43 -7.94 10.95
CA SER A 171 -11.98 -7.77 10.97
C SER A 171 -11.58 -6.30 10.79
N PRO A 172 -10.30 -5.94 11.03
CA PRO A 172 -9.82 -4.58 10.73
C PRO A 172 -9.98 -4.19 9.25
N LEU A 173 -9.92 -5.15 8.32
CA LEU A 173 -10.15 -4.92 6.89
C LEU A 173 -11.63 -4.62 6.53
N ALA A 174 -12.56 -4.88 7.43
CA ALA A 174 -13.98 -4.55 7.21
C ALA A 174 -14.28 -3.05 7.34
N SER A 175 -13.36 -2.27 7.84
CA SER A 175 -13.49 -0.82 8.00
C SER A 175 -12.60 -0.10 7.01
N ASP A 176 -13.02 1.11 6.66
CA ASP A 176 -12.17 2.06 5.95
C ASP A 176 -10.88 2.34 6.73
N ILE A 177 -9.82 2.75 6.04
CA ILE A 177 -8.54 3.13 6.64
C ILE A 177 -8.71 4.27 7.64
N VAL A 178 -9.61 5.22 7.36
CA VAL A 178 -9.94 6.33 8.28
C VAL A 178 -10.67 5.87 9.55
N GLY A 179 -11.21 4.66 9.56
CA GLY A 179 -12.00 4.11 10.65
C GLY A 179 -13.51 4.31 10.50
N SER A 180 -14.26 3.93 11.53
CA SER A 180 -15.70 4.16 11.65
C SER A 180 -15.99 5.37 12.52
N GLU A 181 -17.19 5.96 12.42
CA GLU A 181 -17.65 7.04 13.30
C GLU A 181 -17.37 6.72 14.78
N ASN A 182 -17.84 5.57 15.24
CA ASN A 182 -17.65 5.15 16.63
C ASN A 182 -16.18 4.93 17.00
N SER A 183 -15.35 4.44 16.09
CA SER A 183 -13.93 4.19 16.40
C SER A 183 -13.13 5.48 16.44
N ILE A 184 -13.43 6.45 15.56
CA ILE A 184 -12.82 7.79 15.56
C ILE A 184 -13.16 8.52 16.87
N ASP A 185 -14.43 8.50 17.28
CA ASP A 185 -14.88 9.10 18.54
C ASP A 185 -14.21 8.47 19.77
N ALA A 186 -13.92 7.18 19.70
CA ALA A 186 -13.28 6.45 20.81
C ALA A 186 -11.77 6.72 20.93
N ILE A 187 -11.10 7.24 19.91
CA ILE A 187 -9.66 7.57 19.96
C ILE A 187 -9.41 8.67 21.00
N CYS A 188 -8.46 8.46 21.89
CA CYS A 188 -8.05 9.45 22.88
C CYS A 188 -6.55 9.78 22.79
N LEU A 189 -6.12 10.85 23.43
CA LEU A 189 -4.72 11.29 23.44
C LEU A 189 -3.77 10.19 23.94
N GLU A 190 -4.18 9.41 24.95
CA GLU A 190 -3.33 8.34 25.50
C GLU A 190 -3.15 7.19 24.49
N ASP A 191 -4.21 6.80 23.77
CA ASP A 191 -4.11 5.79 22.71
C ASP A 191 -3.10 6.22 21.63
N LEU A 192 -3.19 7.47 21.17
CA LEU A 192 -2.28 8.05 20.17
C LEU A 192 -0.83 8.06 20.66
N LYS A 193 -0.62 8.48 21.92
CA LYS A 193 0.70 8.55 22.53
C LYS A 193 1.33 7.16 22.72
N GLU A 194 0.57 6.19 23.17
CA GLU A 194 1.07 4.83 23.33
C GLU A 194 1.37 4.20 21.97
N ASN A 195 0.47 4.33 20.99
CA ASN A 195 0.65 3.81 19.64
C ASN A 195 1.89 4.45 18.97
N PHE A 196 2.04 5.78 19.05
CA PHE A 196 3.22 6.49 18.58
C PHE A 196 4.49 5.94 19.21
N LYS A 197 4.54 5.80 20.54
CA LYS A 197 5.70 5.29 21.27
C LYS A 197 6.09 3.86 20.85
N GLU A 198 5.13 3.02 20.53
CA GLU A 198 5.41 1.63 20.14
C GLU A 198 5.88 1.53 18.69
N PHE A 199 5.24 2.22 17.75
CA PHE A 199 5.52 2.06 16.33
C PHE A 199 6.50 3.06 15.72
N TYR A 200 6.48 4.33 16.16
CA TYR A 200 7.31 5.39 15.58
C TYR A 200 8.74 5.34 16.14
N ARG A 201 9.44 4.31 15.73
CA ARG A 201 10.79 3.98 16.20
C ARG A 201 11.69 3.70 15.01
N PRO A 202 12.98 4.07 15.10
CA PRO A 202 13.94 3.84 14.01
C PRO A 202 13.97 2.41 13.50
N VAL A 203 13.89 1.40 14.42
CA VAL A 203 13.91 -0.04 14.05
C VAL A 203 12.67 -0.49 13.28
N ASN A 204 11.58 0.27 13.34
CA ASN A 204 10.31 0.00 12.66
C ASN A 204 10.09 0.94 11.46
N SER A 205 11.12 1.72 11.11
CA SER A 205 11.04 2.74 10.08
C SER A 205 12.11 2.55 9.02
N ASN A 206 11.84 3.03 7.82
CA ASN A 206 12.83 3.15 6.77
C ASN A 206 12.74 4.53 6.10
N ILE A 207 13.89 5.02 5.64
CA ILE A 207 13.98 6.22 4.81
C ILE A 207 14.43 5.79 3.42
N PHE A 208 13.72 6.25 2.40
CA PHE A 208 14.10 6.11 1.01
C PHE A 208 14.23 7.49 0.37
N LEU A 209 15.39 7.76 -0.25
CA LEU A 209 15.60 8.96 -1.06
C LEU A 209 15.93 8.56 -2.50
N VAL A 210 15.25 9.20 -3.43
CA VAL A 210 15.51 9.05 -4.87
C VAL A 210 15.60 10.42 -5.53
N GLY A 211 16.54 10.60 -6.45
CA GLY A 211 16.69 11.84 -7.21
C GLY A 211 18.12 12.37 -7.28
N ASN A 212 18.25 13.67 -7.57
CA ASN A 212 19.53 14.32 -7.79
C ASN A 212 20.07 14.93 -6.48
N PHE A 213 20.79 14.16 -5.71
CA PHE A 213 21.43 14.61 -4.47
C PHE A 213 22.93 14.29 -4.45
N ASP A 214 23.67 14.96 -3.56
CA ASP A 214 25.05 14.64 -3.27
C ASP A 214 25.13 13.47 -2.29
N PHE A 215 25.62 12.32 -2.76
CA PHE A 215 25.72 11.11 -1.96
C PHE A 215 26.66 11.27 -0.76
N GLU A 216 27.82 11.93 -0.92
CA GLU A 216 28.78 12.12 0.19
C GLU A 216 28.18 13.02 1.29
N LEU A 217 27.38 14.02 0.88
CA LEU A 217 26.69 14.91 1.81
C LEU A 217 25.67 14.14 2.66
N LEU A 218 24.94 13.22 2.05
CA LEU A 218 23.98 12.35 2.77
C LEU A 218 24.70 11.33 3.67
N GLU A 219 25.83 10.74 3.22
CA GLU A 219 26.65 9.90 4.11
C GLU A 219 27.09 10.65 5.37
N ASP A 220 27.55 11.90 5.22
CA ASP A 220 27.94 12.74 6.34
C ASP A 220 26.74 13.16 7.22
N TYR A 221 25.57 13.39 6.63
CA TYR A 221 24.36 13.69 7.36
C TYR A 221 23.96 12.50 8.25
N PHE A 222 23.81 11.29 7.69
CA PHE A 222 23.43 10.11 8.47
C PHE A 222 24.51 9.68 9.48
N ALA A 223 25.80 9.94 9.20
CA ALA A 223 26.87 9.71 10.17
C ALA A 223 26.74 10.59 11.43
N LYS A 224 26.22 11.82 11.29
CA LYS A 224 26.01 12.76 12.42
C LYS A 224 24.76 12.43 13.22
N LYS A 225 23.78 11.82 12.60
CA LYS A 225 22.51 11.38 13.22
C LYS A 225 22.62 10.04 13.95
N SER A 226 23.85 9.64 14.34
CA SER A 226 24.08 8.43 15.13
C SER A 226 23.42 8.55 16.50
N HIS A 227 22.29 7.88 16.66
CA HIS A 227 21.55 7.74 17.90
C HIS A 227 21.98 6.48 18.65
N PRO A 228 21.76 6.40 19.97
CA PRO A 228 22.03 5.19 20.74
C PRO A 228 21.28 3.99 20.15
N GLN A 229 21.92 2.82 20.22
CA GLN A 229 21.28 1.57 19.78
C GLN A 229 19.98 1.33 20.55
N GLU A 230 18.85 1.28 19.85
CA GLU A 230 17.58 0.89 20.43
C GLU A 230 17.44 -0.62 20.47
N LYS A 231 16.81 -1.11 21.54
CA LYS A 231 16.46 -2.53 21.61
C LYS A 231 15.40 -2.83 20.55
N LYS A 232 15.67 -3.77 19.67
CA LYS A 232 14.65 -4.26 18.73
C LYS A 232 13.52 -4.90 19.55
N HIS A 233 12.29 -4.41 19.37
CA HIS A 233 11.09 -5.02 19.93
C HIS A 233 10.54 -6.05 18.96
N GLU A 234 10.00 -7.14 19.48
CA GLU A 234 9.32 -8.14 18.70
C GLU A 234 7.83 -7.85 18.71
N PHE A 235 7.29 -7.48 17.54
CA PHE A 235 5.84 -7.31 17.36
C PHE A 235 5.22 -8.63 16.92
N LYS A 236 4.22 -9.08 17.65
CA LYS A 236 3.36 -10.20 17.23
C LYS A 236 1.97 -9.63 16.90
N ARG A 237 1.76 -9.38 15.64
CA ARG A 237 0.47 -8.92 15.11
C ARG A 237 -0.51 -10.09 15.07
N GLU A 238 -1.77 -9.86 15.45
CA GLU A 238 -2.79 -10.90 15.32
C GLU A 238 -3.08 -11.21 13.85
N GLN A 239 -3.38 -12.47 13.57
CA GLN A 239 -3.86 -12.88 12.25
C GLN A 239 -5.25 -12.30 11.99
N ILE A 240 -5.53 -11.94 10.75
CA ILE A 240 -6.84 -11.46 10.36
C ILE A 240 -7.83 -12.64 10.44
N PRO A 241 -8.91 -12.53 11.23
CA PRO A 241 -9.87 -13.62 11.37
C PRO A 241 -10.64 -13.88 10.07
N LEU A 242 -10.78 -15.14 9.69
CA LEU A 242 -11.53 -15.56 8.50
C LEU A 242 -12.95 -15.96 8.89
N HIS A 243 -13.84 -14.99 9.03
CA HIS A 243 -15.27 -15.23 9.22
C HIS A 243 -15.98 -15.56 7.89
N PRO A 244 -17.17 -16.20 7.92
CA PRO A 244 -17.96 -16.45 6.71
C PRO A 244 -18.25 -15.16 5.94
N VAL A 245 -17.98 -15.15 4.65
CA VAL A 245 -18.16 -13.99 3.79
C VAL A 245 -19.64 -13.67 3.54
N LYS A 246 -19.94 -12.40 3.28
CA LYS A 246 -21.25 -11.98 2.75
C LYS A 246 -21.18 -12.02 1.22
N THR A 247 -21.72 -13.07 0.63
CA THR A 247 -21.50 -13.42 -0.77
C THR A 247 -22.00 -12.41 -1.79
N THR A 248 -23.02 -11.60 -1.45
CA THR A 248 -23.62 -10.62 -2.37
C THR A 248 -24.17 -9.44 -1.58
N GLU A 249 -23.92 -8.23 -2.05
CA GLU A 249 -24.49 -6.99 -1.52
C GLU A 249 -24.87 -6.05 -2.67
N SER A 250 -25.94 -5.26 -2.46
CA SER A 250 -26.32 -4.22 -3.39
C SER A 250 -26.71 -2.94 -2.69
N LEU A 251 -26.29 -1.81 -3.24
CA LEU A 251 -26.51 -0.47 -2.75
C LEU A 251 -27.17 0.39 -3.84
N ARG A 252 -27.65 1.58 -3.46
CA ARG A 252 -28.09 2.61 -4.40
C ARG A 252 -27.38 3.91 -4.10
N MET A 253 -26.80 4.52 -5.13
CA MET A 253 -26.12 5.81 -5.05
C MET A 253 -26.40 6.63 -6.31
N ASP A 254 -26.06 7.91 -6.30
CA ASP A 254 -26.17 8.78 -7.47
C ASP A 254 -25.01 8.49 -8.44
N VAL A 255 -25.23 7.50 -9.29
CA VAL A 255 -24.26 7.06 -10.32
C VAL A 255 -24.94 7.00 -11.69
N ALA A 256 -24.18 7.27 -12.76
CA ALA A 256 -24.71 7.28 -14.13
C ALA A 256 -24.98 5.85 -14.66
N SER A 257 -24.19 4.88 -14.24
CA SER A 257 -24.35 3.46 -14.59
C SER A 257 -24.09 2.57 -13.37
N PRO A 258 -24.62 1.35 -13.35
CA PRO A 258 -24.30 0.42 -12.26
C PRO A 258 -22.81 0.10 -12.21
N LYS A 259 -22.26 0.04 -10.98
CA LYS A 259 -20.89 -0.33 -10.68
C LYS A 259 -20.88 -1.72 -10.04
N LEU A 260 -19.97 -2.58 -10.49
CA LEU A 260 -19.80 -3.94 -9.99
C LEU A 260 -18.41 -4.13 -9.43
N ALA A 261 -18.32 -4.72 -8.24
CA ALA A 261 -17.08 -5.28 -7.73
C ALA A 261 -17.20 -6.79 -7.55
N ILE A 262 -16.14 -7.51 -7.86
CA ILE A 262 -15.99 -8.94 -7.60
C ILE A 262 -14.74 -9.10 -6.75
N GLY A 263 -14.92 -9.52 -5.50
CA GLY A 263 -13.85 -9.75 -4.56
C GLY A 263 -13.54 -11.24 -4.41
N ILE A 264 -12.27 -11.55 -4.27
CA ILE A 264 -11.72 -12.89 -4.02
C ILE A 264 -10.83 -12.81 -2.81
N ARG A 265 -11.11 -13.60 -1.77
CA ARG A 265 -10.26 -13.76 -0.59
C ARG A 265 -9.53 -15.08 -0.66
N GLY A 266 -8.20 -15.05 -0.62
CA GLY A 266 -7.41 -16.24 -0.38
C GLY A 266 -7.53 -16.66 1.09
N ASN A 267 -7.77 -17.94 1.34
CA ASN A 267 -7.95 -18.48 2.68
C ASN A 267 -6.73 -19.27 3.17
N GLU A 268 -5.73 -19.45 2.33
CA GLU A 268 -4.50 -20.16 2.69
C GLU A 268 -3.43 -19.17 3.15
N ASP A 269 -2.63 -19.60 4.13
CA ASP A 269 -1.46 -18.84 4.59
C ASP A 269 -0.41 -18.83 3.46
N ILE A 270 0.02 -17.66 3.05
CA ILE A 270 1.09 -17.51 2.06
C ILE A 270 2.48 -17.83 2.64
N GLY A 271 2.60 -17.97 3.97
CA GLY A 271 3.82 -18.33 4.68
C GLY A 271 4.97 -17.37 4.40
N ASN A 272 6.18 -17.94 4.16
CA ASN A 272 7.39 -17.17 3.87
C ASN A 272 7.60 -16.93 2.36
N ARG A 273 6.54 -16.90 1.56
CA ARG A 273 6.64 -16.62 0.12
C ARG A 273 7.15 -15.20 -0.12
N ASP A 274 7.83 -15.01 -1.22
CA ASP A 274 8.15 -13.69 -1.74
C ASP A 274 6.84 -12.99 -2.15
N GLN A 275 6.38 -12.04 -1.32
CA GLN A 275 5.10 -11.37 -1.48
C GLN A 275 5.05 -10.57 -2.79
N TYR A 276 6.15 -9.90 -3.17
CA TYR A 276 6.23 -9.16 -4.43
C TYR A 276 6.10 -10.09 -5.64
N ARG A 277 6.80 -11.22 -5.62
CA ARG A 277 6.69 -12.23 -6.68
C ARG A 277 5.29 -12.82 -6.75
N TYR A 278 4.69 -13.15 -5.60
CA TYR A 278 3.32 -13.70 -5.56
C TYR A 278 2.29 -12.69 -6.06
N HIS A 279 2.36 -11.44 -5.64
CA HIS A 279 1.56 -10.35 -6.18
C HIS A 279 1.71 -10.23 -7.71
N LEU A 280 2.95 -10.28 -8.24
CA LEU A 280 3.21 -10.21 -9.66
C LEU A 280 2.60 -11.40 -10.43
N LEU A 281 2.68 -12.62 -9.88
CA LEU A 281 2.08 -13.82 -10.49
C LEU A 281 0.55 -13.69 -10.59
N LEU A 282 -0.09 -13.21 -9.53
CA LEU A 282 -1.54 -12.94 -9.55
C LEU A 282 -1.88 -11.83 -10.56
N LYS A 283 -1.09 -10.77 -10.59
CA LYS A 283 -1.29 -9.67 -11.56
C LYS A 283 -1.18 -10.17 -13.00
N LEU A 284 -0.20 -11.03 -13.30
CA LEU A 284 -0.08 -11.68 -14.62
C LEU A 284 -1.32 -12.51 -14.95
N LEU A 285 -1.76 -13.39 -14.04
CA LEU A 285 -2.94 -14.23 -14.27
C LEU A 285 -4.20 -13.39 -14.56
N PHE A 286 -4.51 -12.45 -13.70
CA PHE A 286 -5.72 -11.64 -13.86
C PHE A 286 -5.66 -10.70 -15.06
N THR A 287 -4.48 -10.18 -15.41
CA THR A 287 -4.27 -9.39 -16.64
C THR A 287 -4.46 -10.26 -17.89
N MET A 288 -3.96 -11.51 -17.92
CA MET A 288 -4.22 -12.42 -19.01
C MET A 288 -5.71 -12.70 -19.18
N MET A 289 -6.45 -12.91 -18.10
CA MET A 289 -7.87 -13.23 -18.13
C MET A 289 -8.79 -12.07 -18.45
N PHE A 290 -8.45 -10.85 -18.00
CA PHE A 290 -9.35 -9.70 -17.97
C PHE A 290 -8.74 -8.41 -18.52
N GLY A 291 -7.45 -8.35 -18.78
CA GLY A 291 -6.77 -7.17 -19.33
C GLY A 291 -7.12 -6.89 -20.79
N TRP A 292 -6.63 -5.78 -21.29
CA TRP A 292 -6.92 -5.25 -22.64
C TRP A 292 -6.61 -6.21 -23.78
N THR A 293 -5.62 -7.08 -23.60
CA THR A 293 -5.18 -8.04 -24.62
C THR A 293 -5.97 -9.34 -24.58
N SER A 294 -6.84 -9.55 -23.56
CA SER A 294 -7.68 -10.75 -23.48
C SER A 294 -8.85 -10.71 -24.47
N GLN A 295 -9.17 -11.86 -25.08
CA GLN A 295 -10.32 -12.01 -25.97
C GLN A 295 -11.64 -11.69 -25.23
N ARG A 296 -11.69 -12.01 -23.93
CA ARG A 296 -12.85 -11.70 -23.07
C ARG A 296 -13.08 -10.20 -22.96
N PHE A 297 -12.04 -9.43 -22.61
CA PHE A 297 -12.16 -7.98 -22.53
C PHE A 297 -12.60 -7.39 -23.88
N GLN A 298 -11.92 -7.74 -24.96
CA GLN A 298 -12.19 -7.25 -26.30
C GLN A 298 -13.66 -7.48 -26.71
N LYS A 299 -14.16 -8.70 -26.51
CA LYS A 299 -15.54 -9.05 -26.84
C LYS A 299 -16.58 -8.27 -25.99
N LEU A 300 -16.31 -8.08 -24.69
CA LEU A 300 -17.20 -7.32 -23.82
C LEU A 300 -17.16 -5.83 -24.16
N TYR A 301 -15.99 -5.30 -24.48
CA TYR A 301 -15.79 -3.91 -24.91
C TYR A 301 -16.51 -3.63 -26.24
N GLU A 302 -16.29 -4.45 -27.27
CA GLU A 302 -16.95 -4.32 -28.59
C GLU A 302 -18.48 -4.40 -28.51
N THR A 303 -19.01 -5.18 -27.58
CA THR A 303 -20.45 -5.30 -27.35
C THR A 303 -21.02 -4.23 -26.42
N GLY A 304 -20.21 -3.29 -25.90
CA GLY A 304 -20.61 -2.23 -25.00
C GLY A 304 -21.10 -2.71 -23.62
N LYS A 305 -20.70 -3.93 -23.21
CA LYS A 305 -21.01 -4.49 -21.90
C LYS A 305 -20.00 -4.12 -20.83
N LEU A 306 -18.79 -3.77 -21.25
CA LEU A 306 -17.67 -3.31 -20.44
C LEU A 306 -17.05 -2.11 -21.14
N ASP A 307 -16.44 -1.23 -20.38
CA ASP A 307 -15.66 -0.10 -20.88
C ASP A 307 -14.26 -0.07 -20.25
N ALA A 308 -13.57 1.06 -20.32
CA ALA A 308 -12.24 1.24 -19.79
C ALA A 308 -12.17 1.36 -18.26
N SER A 309 -13.31 1.26 -17.55
CA SER A 309 -13.40 1.37 -16.09
C SER A 309 -12.95 0.10 -15.35
N LEU A 310 -12.70 -1.01 -16.08
CA LEU A 310 -12.22 -2.24 -15.44
C LEU A 310 -10.89 -1.98 -14.75
N SER A 311 -10.88 -2.14 -13.43
CA SER A 311 -9.71 -2.02 -12.58
C SER A 311 -9.47 -3.31 -11.81
N LEU A 312 -8.22 -3.53 -11.45
CA LEU A 312 -7.73 -4.70 -10.74
C LEU A 312 -6.90 -4.23 -9.54
N GLU A 313 -7.36 -4.56 -8.35
CA GLU A 313 -6.64 -4.35 -7.09
C GLU A 313 -6.22 -5.69 -6.53
N ILE A 314 -4.95 -5.82 -6.17
CA ILE A 314 -4.36 -7.03 -5.59
C ILE A 314 -3.57 -6.63 -4.35
N GLU A 315 -3.92 -7.19 -3.21
CA GLU A 315 -3.19 -7.00 -1.98
C GLU A 315 -2.65 -8.32 -1.46
N VAL A 316 -1.39 -8.30 -1.06
CA VAL A 316 -0.67 -9.47 -0.54
C VAL A 316 0.13 -9.08 0.70
N ASP A 317 -0.29 -9.58 1.84
CA ASP A 317 0.41 -9.52 3.13
C ASP A 317 0.42 -10.91 3.75
N THR A 318 1.30 -11.19 4.67
CA THR A 318 1.36 -12.48 5.38
C THR A 318 0.09 -12.81 6.18
N ARG A 319 -0.74 -11.83 6.47
CA ARG A 319 -1.97 -11.95 7.27
C ARG A 319 -3.23 -11.98 6.42
N PHE A 320 -3.17 -11.51 5.17
CA PHE A 320 -4.30 -11.46 4.25
C PHE A 320 -3.83 -11.34 2.81
N HIS A 321 -4.60 -11.85 1.87
CA HIS A 321 -4.43 -11.58 0.46
C HIS A 321 -5.78 -11.65 -0.25
N PHE A 322 -5.98 -10.71 -1.16
CA PHE A 322 -7.22 -10.61 -1.91
C PHE A 322 -7.01 -10.00 -3.29
N VAL A 323 -8.00 -10.23 -4.13
CA VAL A 323 -8.13 -9.59 -5.44
C VAL A 323 -9.52 -8.98 -5.55
N ILE A 324 -9.61 -7.72 -5.97
CA ILE A 324 -10.87 -7.04 -6.26
C ILE A 324 -10.84 -6.53 -7.70
N LEU A 325 -11.83 -6.95 -8.48
CA LEU A 325 -12.10 -6.45 -9.82
C LEU A 325 -13.27 -5.47 -9.74
N THR A 326 -13.11 -4.23 -10.20
CA THR A 326 -14.20 -3.24 -10.26
C THR A 326 -14.46 -2.83 -11.70
N MET A 327 -15.72 -2.54 -12.03
CA MET A 327 -16.10 -2.13 -13.37
C MET A 327 -17.47 -1.44 -13.41
N ASP A 328 -17.66 -0.56 -14.39
CA ASP A 328 -18.97 -0.01 -14.75
C ASP A 328 -19.62 -0.91 -15.80
N THR A 329 -20.88 -1.28 -15.59
CA THR A 329 -21.57 -2.16 -16.52
C THR A 329 -23.11 -2.08 -16.40
N LYS A 330 -23.80 -2.14 -17.53
CA LYS A 330 -25.25 -2.21 -17.57
C LYS A 330 -25.82 -3.59 -17.19
N GLU A 331 -24.97 -4.62 -17.13
CA GLU A 331 -25.36 -5.99 -16.85
C GLU A 331 -24.62 -6.61 -15.65
N PRO A 332 -24.63 -5.96 -14.44
CA PRO A 332 -23.78 -6.37 -13.33
C PRO A 332 -24.00 -7.83 -12.89
N VAL A 333 -25.23 -8.30 -12.85
CA VAL A 333 -25.55 -9.69 -12.45
C VAL A 333 -25.00 -10.71 -13.45
N ALA A 334 -25.13 -10.44 -14.74
CA ALA A 334 -24.65 -11.33 -15.79
C ALA A 334 -23.12 -11.38 -15.84
N LEU A 335 -22.47 -10.20 -15.70
CA LEU A 335 -21.01 -10.12 -15.67
C LEU A 335 -20.43 -10.72 -14.39
N SER A 336 -21.01 -10.50 -13.20
CA SER A 336 -20.58 -11.16 -11.98
C SER A 336 -20.56 -12.68 -12.16
N HIS A 337 -21.63 -13.27 -12.67
CA HIS A 337 -21.68 -14.70 -12.92
C HIS A 337 -20.62 -15.15 -13.95
N GLN A 338 -20.42 -14.39 -15.03
CA GLN A 338 -19.47 -14.72 -16.11
C GLN A 338 -18.03 -14.67 -15.58
N PHE A 339 -17.66 -13.62 -14.85
CA PHE A 339 -16.31 -13.44 -14.30
C PHE A 339 -16.00 -14.49 -13.23
N ARG A 340 -16.89 -14.68 -12.27
CA ARG A 340 -16.72 -15.71 -11.22
C ARG A 340 -16.59 -17.12 -11.81
N LYS A 341 -17.33 -17.43 -12.87
CA LYS A 341 -17.19 -18.70 -13.59
C LYS A 341 -15.85 -18.81 -14.30
N ALA A 342 -15.37 -17.74 -14.93
CA ALA A 342 -14.05 -17.69 -15.57
C ALA A 342 -12.95 -17.91 -14.54
N ILE A 343 -12.96 -17.15 -13.42
CA ILE A 343 -11.99 -17.27 -12.33
C ILE A 343 -11.91 -18.71 -11.81
N ARG A 344 -13.06 -19.36 -11.52
CA ARG A 344 -13.07 -20.74 -11.07
C ARG A 344 -12.57 -21.76 -12.10
N ASN A 345 -12.54 -21.40 -13.36
CA ASN A 345 -12.08 -22.26 -14.47
C ASN A 345 -10.81 -21.71 -15.15
N PHE A 346 -10.01 -20.91 -14.46
CA PHE A 346 -8.84 -20.22 -15.01
C PHE A 346 -7.89 -21.15 -15.78
N MET A 347 -7.69 -22.38 -15.32
CA MET A 347 -6.89 -23.41 -15.99
C MET A 347 -7.34 -23.76 -17.43
N LYS A 348 -8.58 -23.45 -17.78
CA LYS A 348 -9.18 -23.75 -19.11
C LYS A 348 -9.53 -22.46 -19.84
N ASP A 349 -9.06 -21.35 -19.35
CA ASP A 349 -9.31 -20.06 -19.98
C ASP A 349 -8.54 -19.94 -21.29
N GLU A 350 -9.20 -19.46 -22.34
CA GLU A 350 -8.63 -19.36 -23.69
C GLU A 350 -7.45 -18.38 -23.75
N ASP A 351 -7.41 -17.41 -22.82
CA ASP A 351 -6.39 -16.39 -22.74
C ASP A 351 -5.20 -16.80 -21.84
N VAL A 352 -5.28 -17.90 -21.08
CA VAL A 352 -4.21 -18.38 -20.20
C VAL A 352 -3.28 -19.33 -20.98
N THR A 353 -2.41 -18.75 -21.80
CA THR A 353 -1.48 -19.44 -22.69
C THR A 353 -0.07 -18.83 -22.62
N GLU A 354 0.97 -19.61 -22.98
CA GLU A 354 2.35 -19.12 -23.02
C GLU A 354 2.50 -17.89 -23.93
N ASP A 355 1.93 -17.92 -25.13
CA ASP A 355 2.02 -16.82 -26.09
C ASP A 355 1.40 -15.53 -25.53
N HIS A 356 0.29 -15.62 -24.81
CA HIS A 356 -0.37 -14.47 -24.22
C HIS A 356 0.37 -13.99 -22.96
N LEU A 357 0.95 -14.91 -22.16
CA LEU A 357 1.82 -14.54 -21.04
C LEU A 357 3.01 -13.67 -21.50
N ASP A 358 3.63 -14.00 -22.63
CA ASP A 358 4.74 -13.22 -23.18
C ASP A 358 4.31 -11.81 -23.61
N ILE A 359 3.08 -11.67 -24.14
CA ILE A 359 2.51 -10.35 -24.47
C ILE A 359 2.32 -9.51 -23.20
N VAL A 360 1.67 -10.09 -22.18
CA VAL A 360 1.39 -9.40 -20.91
C VAL A 360 2.68 -9.04 -20.18
N LYS A 361 3.69 -9.90 -20.18
CA LYS A 361 5.01 -9.58 -19.63
C LYS A 361 5.67 -8.40 -20.34
N THR A 362 5.56 -8.35 -21.68
CA THR A 362 6.10 -7.26 -22.48
C THR A 362 5.40 -5.94 -22.19
N GLU A 363 4.08 -5.96 -22.03
CA GLU A 363 3.27 -4.81 -21.62
C GLU A 363 3.70 -4.31 -20.24
N MET A 364 3.74 -5.19 -19.22
CA MET A 364 4.15 -4.83 -17.86
C MET A 364 5.58 -4.29 -17.79
N TYR A 365 6.49 -4.84 -18.60
CA TYR A 365 7.84 -4.31 -18.67
C TYR A 365 7.88 -2.89 -19.27
N GLY A 366 7.07 -2.62 -20.29
CA GLY A 366 6.93 -1.27 -20.88
C GLY A 366 6.35 -0.28 -19.87
N GLU A 367 5.30 -0.65 -19.15
CA GLU A 367 4.71 0.16 -18.07
C GLU A 367 5.74 0.45 -16.96
N PHE A 368 6.46 -0.57 -16.52
CA PHE A 368 7.52 -0.42 -15.54
C PHE A 368 8.59 0.59 -15.97
N LEU A 369 9.09 0.48 -17.20
CA LEU A 369 10.10 1.43 -17.70
C LEU A 369 9.57 2.86 -17.74
N HIS A 370 8.31 3.05 -18.10
CA HIS A 370 7.66 4.37 -18.07
C HIS A 370 7.52 4.89 -16.64
N SER A 371 7.13 4.03 -15.70
CA SER A 371 6.98 4.41 -14.29
C SER A 371 8.30 4.76 -13.61
N MET A 372 9.44 4.26 -14.11
CA MET A 372 10.79 4.62 -13.64
C MET A 372 11.21 6.06 -13.95
N ASP A 373 10.42 6.79 -14.73
CA ASP A 373 10.56 8.23 -14.97
C ASP A 373 9.83 9.09 -13.91
N SER A 374 9.10 8.47 -12.96
CA SER A 374 8.48 9.16 -11.84
C SER A 374 9.23 8.85 -10.53
N LEU A 375 9.82 9.88 -9.91
CA LEU A 375 10.47 9.75 -8.60
C LEU A 375 9.45 9.37 -7.52
N GLU A 376 8.25 9.93 -7.57
CA GLU A 376 7.16 9.61 -6.67
C GLU A 376 6.78 8.13 -6.73
N TYR A 377 6.56 7.60 -7.94
CA TYR A 377 6.25 6.19 -8.13
C TYR A 377 7.34 5.29 -7.55
N ILE A 378 8.62 5.58 -7.86
CA ILE A 378 9.74 4.82 -7.34
C ILE A 378 9.76 4.83 -5.81
N ALA A 379 9.57 6.03 -5.22
CA ALA A 379 9.64 6.21 -3.77
C ALA A 379 8.49 5.54 -3.02
N THR A 380 7.27 5.61 -3.55
CA THR A 380 6.07 5.05 -2.91
C THR A 380 5.90 3.55 -3.16
N GLN A 381 6.44 3.01 -4.27
CA GLN A 381 6.36 1.57 -4.59
C GLN A 381 7.57 0.77 -4.10
N TYR A 382 8.63 1.43 -3.62
CA TYR A 382 9.77 0.73 -3.05
C TYR A 382 9.55 0.40 -1.58
N HIS A 383 9.43 -0.86 -1.27
CA HIS A 383 9.41 -1.36 0.10
C HIS A 383 10.65 -2.22 0.35
N PRO A 384 11.55 -1.82 1.26
CA PRO A 384 12.71 -2.63 1.59
C PRO A 384 12.25 -3.90 2.29
N THR A 385 12.72 -5.05 1.82
CA THR A 385 12.46 -6.35 2.42
C THR A 385 13.78 -7.02 2.80
N ASP A 386 13.81 -7.70 3.94
CA ASP A 386 14.98 -8.49 4.34
C ASP A 386 15.15 -9.75 3.48
N THR A 387 14.04 -10.30 2.96
CA THR A 387 14.00 -11.56 2.22
C THR A 387 12.95 -11.53 1.13
N GLY A 388 13.16 -10.82 0.06
CA GLY A 388 12.16 -10.78 -1.00
C GLY A 388 12.61 -9.93 -2.18
N SER A 389 11.79 -9.98 -3.22
CA SER A 389 11.97 -9.14 -4.38
C SER A 389 11.40 -7.75 -4.12
N THR A 390 11.92 -6.76 -4.82
CA THR A 390 11.48 -5.38 -4.78
C THR A 390 11.07 -4.92 -6.17
N LEU A 391 10.56 -3.69 -6.28
CA LEU A 391 10.26 -3.03 -7.55
C LEU A 391 11.37 -3.22 -8.60
N PHE A 392 12.64 -3.12 -8.20
CA PHE A 392 13.80 -3.21 -9.12
C PHE A 392 14.08 -4.63 -9.62
N ASP A 393 13.54 -5.65 -9.00
CA ASP A 393 13.69 -7.05 -9.42
C ASP A 393 12.64 -7.43 -10.49
N LEU A 394 11.62 -6.60 -10.76
CA LEU A 394 10.56 -6.87 -11.73
C LEU A 394 11.07 -7.31 -13.12
N PRO A 395 12.06 -6.64 -13.75
CA PRO A 395 12.55 -7.08 -15.06
C PRO A 395 13.12 -8.50 -15.06
N LYS A 396 13.80 -8.87 -13.98
CA LYS A 396 14.36 -10.22 -13.81
C LYS A 396 13.23 -11.23 -13.58
N LEU A 397 12.28 -10.92 -12.70
CA LEU A 397 11.14 -11.78 -12.42
C LEU A 397 10.31 -12.06 -13.67
N LEU A 398 10.03 -11.04 -14.50
CA LEU A 398 9.30 -11.23 -15.76
C LEU A 398 10.02 -12.17 -16.73
N GLN A 399 11.36 -12.22 -16.72
CA GLN A 399 12.14 -13.17 -17.54
C GLN A 399 12.09 -14.60 -16.99
N GLU A 400 12.06 -14.76 -15.66
CA GLU A 400 12.13 -16.07 -14.98
C GLU A 400 10.76 -16.74 -14.81
N ILE A 401 9.68 -15.96 -14.67
CA ILE A 401 8.31 -16.48 -14.47
C ILE A 401 7.86 -17.30 -15.67
N THR A 402 7.35 -18.49 -15.41
CA THR A 402 6.74 -19.40 -16.38
C THR A 402 5.21 -19.41 -16.25
N LEU A 403 4.51 -19.98 -17.23
CA LEU A 403 3.05 -20.18 -17.12
C LEU A 403 2.70 -21.12 -15.96
N GLU A 404 3.54 -22.12 -15.66
CA GLU A 404 3.35 -23.01 -14.52
C GLU A 404 3.37 -22.26 -13.19
N ASP A 405 4.31 -21.30 -13.00
CA ASP A 405 4.35 -20.44 -11.80
C ASP A 405 3.06 -19.62 -11.65
N VAL A 406 2.54 -19.06 -12.77
CA VAL A 406 1.31 -18.28 -12.78
C VAL A 406 0.09 -19.14 -12.41
N LEU A 407 0.03 -20.36 -12.95
CA LEU A 407 -1.04 -21.31 -12.65
C LEU A 407 -0.99 -21.81 -11.21
N GLU A 408 0.22 -22.06 -10.65
CA GLU A 408 0.39 -22.44 -9.26
C GLU A 408 -0.11 -21.31 -8.32
N ALA A 409 0.27 -20.07 -8.59
CA ALA A 409 -0.25 -18.93 -7.82
C ALA A 409 -1.78 -18.78 -7.94
N GLY A 410 -2.34 -19.06 -9.13
CA GLY A 410 -3.78 -19.13 -9.34
C GLY A 410 -4.45 -20.20 -8.48
N HIS A 411 -3.87 -21.39 -8.38
CA HIS A 411 -4.36 -22.47 -7.50
C HIS A 411 -4.31 -22.05 -6.03
N ASP A 412 -3.21 -21.47 -5.59
CA ASP A 412 -3.05 -21.01 -4.20
C ASP A 412 -4.09 -19.97 -3.78
N LEU A 413 -4.45 -19.05 -4.68
CA LEU A 413 -5.50 -18.07 -4.38
C LEU A 413 -6.91 -18.66 -4.54
N ILE A 414 -7.19 -19.39 -5.64
CA ILE A 414 -8.57 -19.60 -6.12
C ILE A 414 -9.19 -20.88 -5.56
N ASP A 415 -8.43 -21.97 -5.37
CA ASP A 415 -8.99 -23.29 -5.04
C ASP A 415 -9.78 -23.32 -3.74
N ASN A 416 -9.27 -22.64 -2.69
CA ASN A 416 -9.92 -22.53 -1.38
C ASN A 416 -10.42 -21.09 -1.11
N SER A 417 -10.71 -20.31 -2.16
CA SER A 417 -11.13 -18.91 -2.00
C SER A 417 -12.60 -18.77 -1.68
N ASP A 418 -12.90 -17.69 -0.96
CA ASP A 418 -14.24 -17.11 -0.93
C ASP A 418 -14.37 -16.00 -1.97
N MET A 419 -15.54 -15.93 -2.61
CA MET A 419 -15.83 -14.88 -3.60
C MET A 419 -17.11 -14.16 -3.22
N VAL A 420 -17.05 -12.84 -3.32
CA VAL A 420 -18.20 -11.95 -3.08
C VAL A 420 -18.44 -11.08 -4.32
N ASP A 421 -19.64 -10.55 -4.44
CA ASP A 421 -19.94 -9.47 -5.37
C ASP A 421 -20.68 -8.33 -4.65
N CYS A 422 -20.33 -7.12 -4.98
CA CYS A 422 -21.01 -5.90 -4.53
C CYS A 422 -21.42 -5.10 -5.76
N THR A 423 -22.65 -4.55 -5.73
CA THR A 423 -23.16 -3.76 -6.85
C THR A 423 -23.77 -2.46 -6.35
N ILE A 424 -23.38 -1.33 -6.95
CA ILE A 424 -24.04 -0.05 -6.77
C ILE A 424 -24.97 0.19 -7.97
N PHE A 425 -26.25 0.36 -7.71
CA PHE A 425 -27.25 0.71 -8.71
C PHE A 425 -27.57 2.20 -8.67
N PRO A 426 -27.90 2.83 -9.81
CA PRO A 426 -28.47 4.18 -9.81
C PRO A 426 -29.72 4.30 -8.91
N ILE A 427 -29.88 5.47 -8.28
CA ILE A 427 -31.07 5.82 -7.49
C ILE A 427 -32.29 5.92 -8.39
#